data_7d18eba7d356ffa8641ad7278ac7b2d0
#
_entry.id   7d18eba7d356ffa8641ad7278ac7b2d0
#
_cell.length_a   1.000
_cell.length_b   1.000
_cell.length_c   1.000
_cell.angle_alpha   90.00
_cell.angle_beta   90.00
_cell.angle_gamma   90.00
#
_symmetry.space_group_name_H-M   'P 1'
#
loop_
_entity.id
_entity.type
_entity.pdbx_description
1 polymer ?
#
loop_
_entity_poly.entity_id
_entity_poly.type
_entity_poly.pdbx_seq_one_letter_code
_entity_poly.pdbx_strand_id
1 'polypeptide(L)'
;MTKAFLGMGLLGSNFVKAMLKRGDTVQVWNRTVSKAKALEQFGAKAFDRVEEVVPGADMVHLTLKDDASVDEILSAVTKNLKPGAVIVDHTTTSVEGAKKRTASWKSKNITYLHAPVFMGPQNALESTGVMLVSGDQQVIAKYESMLAKMTGKLMNYGDEAGKAAGIKLSGNLFLLSLTAGLADALALAKVHGIAPSEVQQLFDNWNPGAMVPARLKRIVDAPYNDPSWELNMARKDAGLMLSAANEAGVKLTIVPAIAAKMDEFIAKGHGNSDWVVIAKESL
;
A
#
# COMPACT_ATOMS: atom_id res chain seq x y z
N MET A 1 -5.44 27.89 5.69
CA MET A 1 -6.30 26.71 5.92
C MET A 1 -5.67 25.92 7.05
N THR A 2 -6.41 25.73 8.14
CA THR A 2 -5.93 24.95 9.29
C THR A 2 -6.19 23.46 9.04
N LYS A 3 -5.18 22.65 9.26
CA LYS A 3 -5.25 21.18 9.13
C LYS A 3 -5.07 20.52 10.47
N ALA A 4 -5.85 19.49 10.77
CA ALA A 4 -5.57 18.58 11.87
C ALA A 4 -4.96 17.29 11.29
N PHE A 5 -3.98 16.72 11.96
CA PHE A 5 -3.39 15.44 11.57
C PHE A 5 -3.37 14.47 12.75
N LEU A 6 -4.02 13.32 12.58
CA LEU A 6 -4.20 12.28 13.60
C LEU A 6 -3.34 11.07 13.27
N GLY A 7 -2.39 10.74 14.18
CA GLY A 7 -1.46 9.64 14.00
C GLY A 7 -0.06 10.06 13.54
N MET A 8 0.84 10.22 14.51
CA MET A 8 2.25 10.62 14.31
C MET A 8 3.16 9.39 14.25
N GLY A 9 2.81 8.42 13.39
CA GLY A 9 3.70 7.34 13.00
C GLY A 9 4.77 7.82 12.01
N LEU A 10 5.53 6.89 11.44
CA LEU A 10 6.59 7.21 10.46
C LEU A 10 6.05 8.01 9.27
N LEU A 11 4.87 7.68 8.79
CA LEU A 11 4.26 8.37 7.65
C LEU A 11 3.64 9.71 8.06
N GLY A 12 2.78 9.72 9.09
CA GLY A 12 2.06 10.91 9.52
C GLY A 12 2.97 12.04 9.97
N SER A 13 4.03 11.74 10.75
CA SER A 13 5.02 12.74 11.15
C SER A 13 5.69 13.41 9.96
N ASN A 14 5.98 12.67 8.90
CA ASN A 14 6.63 13.21 7.70
C ASN A 14 5.65 13.99 6.81
N PHE A 15 4.40 13.58 6.71
CA PHE A 15 3.35 14.41 6.09
C PHE A 15 3.21 15.76 6.78
N VAL A 16 3.18 15.77 8.14
CA VAL A 16 3.10 17.02 8.92
C VAL A 16 4.31 17.90 8.66
N LYS A 17 5.53 17.36 8.69
CA LYS A 17 6.74 18.14 8.37
C LYS A 17 6.67 18.75 6.97
N ALA A 18 6.22 18.00 5.97
CA ALA A 18 6.04 18.49 4.61
C ALA A 18 4.99 19.61 4.53
N MET A 19 3.87 19.48 5.25
CA MET A 19 2.84 20.52 5.33
C MET A 19 3.38 21.79 5.97
N LEU A 20 4.06 21.69 7.11
CA LEU A 20 4.68 22.83 7.79
C LEU A 20 5.72 23.54 6.92
N LYS A 21 6.55 22.78 6.21
CA LYS A 21 7.53 23.34 5.26
C LYS A 21 6.87 24.13 4.12
N ARG A 22 5.63 23.78 3.74
CA ARG A 22 4.83 24.54 2.76
C ARG A 22 4.11 25.76 3.35
N GLY A 23 4.22 26.01 4.64
CA GLY A 23 3.56 27.12 5.33
C GLY A 23 2.14 26.80 5.80
N ASP A 24 1.73 25.54 5.84
CA ASP A 24 0.43 25.14 6.38
C ASP A 24 0.42 25.30 7.93
N THR A 25 -0.72 25.67 8.49
CA THR A 25 -0.97 25.60 9.94
C THR A 25 -1.46 24.20 10.27
N VAL A 26 -0.73 23.47 11.13
CA VAL A 26 -1.03 22.06 11.42
C VAL A 26 -1.17 21.83 12.92
N GLN A 27 -2.33 21.32 13.31
CA GLN A 27 -2.66 20.77 14.63
C GLN A 27 -2.40 19.27 14.62
N VAL A 28 -1.75 18.72 15.64
CA VAL A 28 -1.35 17.31 15.64
C VAL A 28 -1.75 16.59 16.91
N TRP A 29 -2.13 15.33 16.74
CA TRP A 29 -2.40 14.44 17.85
C TRP A 29 -1.87 13.03 17.58
N ASN A 30 -1.43 12.37 18.64
CA ASN A 30 -1.08 10.96 18.61
C ASN A 30 -1.36 10.32 19.98
N ARG A 31 -1.81 9.07 19.99
CA ARG A 31 -2.05 8.32 21.25
C ARG A 31 -0.83 8.31 22.19
N THR A 32 0.38 8.22 21.65
CA THR A 32 1.62 8.49 22.37
C THR A 32 1.94 9.97 22.23
N VAL A 33 1.58 10.76 23.24
CA VAL A 33 1.63 12.23 23.23
C VAL A 33 3.01 12.78 22.86
N SER A 34 4.10 12.15 23.32
CA SER A 34 5.47 12.58 23.00
C SER A 34 5.77 12.63 21.51
N LYS A 35 5.12 11.76 20.70
CA LYS A 35 5.28 11.77 19.24
C LYS A 35 4.64 13.00 18.60
N ALA A 36 3.53 13.50 19.13
CA ALA A 36 2.90 14.73 18.66
C ALA A 36 3.74 15.95 19.10
N LYS A 37 4.13 16.02 20.36
CA LYS A 37 4.96 17.10 20.92
C LYS A 37 6.31 17.25 20.22
N ALA A 38 6.91 16.14 19.76
CA ALA A 38 8.14 16.18 18.99
C ALA A 38 8.03 16.98 17.67
N LEU A 39 6.81 17.28 17.19
CA LEU A 39 6.62 18.09 15.98
C LEU A 39 6.47 19.58 16.27
N GLU A 40 6.37 20.01 17.53
CA GLU A 40 6.31 21.43 17.89
C GLU A 40 7.58 22.17 17.49
N GLN A 41 8.75 21.53 17.56
CA GLN A 41 10.01 22.09 17.07
C GLN A 41 10.01 22.44 15.58
N PHE A 42 9.06 21.88 14.80
CA PHE A 42 8.86 22.16 13.37
C PHE A 42 7.70 23.14 13.13
N GLY A 43 7.02 23.61 14.19
CA GLY A 43 5.93 24.57 14.12
C GLY A 43 4.52 23.98 14.17
N ALA A 44 4.37 22.67 14.44
CA ALA A 44 3.05 22.08 14.69
C ALA A 44 2.51 22.51 16.06
N LYS A 45 1.17 22.50 16.21
CA LYS A 45 0.52 22.66 17.52
C LYS A 45 0.06 21.29 17.99
N ALA A 46 0.71 20.74 19.02
CA ALA A 46 0.35 19.43 19.59
C ALA A 46 -0.77 19.56 20.63
N PHE A 47 -1.59 18.49 20.71
CA PHE A 47 -2.67 18.35 21.69
C PHE A 47 -2.56 17.02 22.40
N ASP A 48 -2.89 17.02 23.68
CA ASP A 48 -2.86 15.81 24.53
C ASP A 48 -4.13 14.97 24.33
N ARG A 49 -5.26 15.61 24.04
CA ARG A 49 -6.56 14.95 23.82
C ARG A 49 -6.98 15.10 22.37
N VAL A 50 -7.52 14.01 21.81
CA VAL A 50 -7.90 13.94 20.38
C VAL A 50 -9.06 14.88 20.04
N GLU A 51 -9.96 15.11 21.00
CA GLU A 51 -11.11 16.00 20.81
C GLU A 51 -10.71 17.46 20.66
N GLU A 52 -9.54 17.83 21.16
CA GLU A 52 -9.02 19.21 21.15
C GLU A 52 -8.28 19.57 19.87
N VAL A 53 -7.90 18.57 19.06
CA VAL A 53 -7.08 18.77 17.87
C VAL A 53 -7.87 19.18 16.62
N VAL A 54 -9.17 18.86 16.55
CA VAL A 54 -9.99 19.11 15.35
C VAL A 54 -10.75 20.45 15.35
N PRO A 55 -11.03 21.13 16.50
CA PRO A 55 -11.70 22.42 16.47
C PRO A 55 -10.97 23.43 15.59
N GLY A 56 -11.72 24.08 14.68
CA GLY A 56 -11.20 25.07 13.75
C GLY A 56 -10.47 24.50 12.54
N ALA A 57 -10.22 23.20 12.48
CA ALA A 57 -9.60 22.57 11.32
C ALA A 57 -10.57 22.50 10.13
N ASP A 58 -10.11 22.97 8.98
CA ASP A 58 -10.83 22.86 7.70
C ASP A 58 -10.72 21.44 7.13
N MET A 59 -9.64 20.75 7.48
CA MET A 59 -9.32 19.41 7.01
C MET A 59 -8.70 18.56 8.11
N VAL A 60 -9.15 17.32 8.22
CA VAL A 60 -8.66 16.34 9.20
C VAL A 60 -8.04 15.16 8.47
N HIS A 61 -6.72 15.05 8.56
CA HIS A 61 -5.96 13.93 8.00
C HIS A 61 -5.73 12.83 9.02
N LEU A 62 -5.70 11.56 8.57
CA LEU A 62 -5.41 10.41 9.43
C LEU A 62 -4.37 9.49 8.80
N THR A 63 -3.46 8.99 9.65
CA THR A 63 -2.63 7.81 9.36
C THR A 63 -2.58 6.95 10.61
N LEU A 64 -3.49 6.01 10.70
CA LEU A 64 -3.67 5.14 11.87
C LEU A 64 -3.29 3.69 11.54
N LYS A 65 -3.56 2.77 12.48
CA LYS A 65 -3.12 1.39 12.37
C LYS A 65 -4.05 0.55 11.47
N ASP A 66 -5.36 0.64 11.70
CA ASP A 66 -6.39 -0.25 11.16
C ASP A 66 -7.78 0.39 11.19
N ASP A 67 -8.79 -0.33 10.66
CA ASP A 67 -10.20 0.07 10.66
C ASP A 67 -10.72 0.43 12.06
N ALA A 68 -10.43 -0.39 13.06
CA ALA A 68 -10.89 -0.18 14.43
C ALA A 68 -10.35 1.14 15.02
N SER A 69 -9.07 1.41 14.79
CA SER A 69 -8.43 2.65 15.22
C SER A 69 -9.03 3.88 14.51
N VAL A 70 -9.35 3.77 13.23
CA VAL A 70 -10.00 4.86 12.47
C VAL A 70 -11.39 5.13 13.03
N ASP A 71 -12.19 4.10 13.25
CA ASP A 71 -13.56 4.23 13.73
C ASP A 71 -13.60 4.79 15.17
N GLU A 72 -12.73 4.32 16.06
CA GLU A 72 -12.57 4.82 17.42
C GLU A 72 -12.26 6.32 17.44
N ILE A 73 -11.21 6.72 16.73
CA ILE A 73 -10.73 8.11 16.74
C ILE A 73 -11.73 9.05 16.07
N LEU A 74 -12.31 8.67 14.92
CA LEU A 74 -13.30 9.49 14.26
C LEU A 74 -14.59 9.63 15.08
N SER A 75 -14.99 8.59 15.84
CA SER A 75 -16.11 8.67 16.78
C SER A 75 -15.86 9.72 17.87
N ALA A 76 -14.67 9.72 18.46
CA ALA A 76 -14.30 10.64 19.52
C ALA A 76 -14.33 12.12 19.06
N VAL A 77 -13.92 12.41 17.82
CA VAL A 77 -13.82 13.79 17.31
C VAL A 77 -15.09 14.31 16.65
N THR A 78 -16.09 13.46 16.39
CA THR A 78 -17.27 13.79 15.57
C THR A 78 -17.96 15.10 16.00
N LYS A 79 -18.15 15.30 17.32
CA LYS A 79 -18.86 16.46 17.86
C LYS A 79 -18.07 17.76 17.79
N ASN A 80 -16.78 17.65 17.56
CA ASN A 80 -15.83 18.77 17.59
C ASN A 80 -15.37 19.19 16.18
N LEU A 81 -15.84 18.48 15.15
CA LEU A 81 -15.55 18.82 13.77
C LEU A 81 -16.19 20.15 13.39
N LYS A 82 -15.43 20.99 12.70
CA LYS A 82 -15.96 22.23 12.12
C LYS A 82 -17.00 21.91 11.05
N PRO A 83 -18.14 22.63 10.97
CA PRO A 83 -19.06 22.48 9.87
C PRO A 83 -18.36 22.65 8.52
N GLY A 84 -18.59 21.69 7.61
CA GLY A 84 -17.93 21.65 6.29
C GLY A 84 -16.48 21.19 6.29
N ALA A 85 -15.93 20.73 7.41
CA ALA A 85 -14.62 20.08 7.45
C ALA A 85 -14.64 18.80 6.60
N VAL A 86 -13.48 18.47 6.00
CA VAL A 86 -13.29 17.22 5.25
C VAL A 86 -12.33 16.30 6.01
N ILE A 87 -12.70 15.03 6.08
CA ILE A 87 -11.85 13.97 6.60
C ILE A 87 -11.12 13.32 5.42
N VAL A 88 -9.79 13.24 5.49
CA VAL A 88 -8.93 12.56 4.51
C VAL A 88 -8.18 11.45 5.21
N ASP A 89 -8.56 10.22 4.93
CA ASP A 89 -8.00 9.04 5.59
C ASP A 89 -6.97 8.35 4.70
N HIS A 90 -5.70 8.41 5.11
CA HIS A 90 -4.59 7.77 4.42
C HIS A 90 -4.27 6.37 4.99
N THR A 91 -5.03 5.90 5.97
CA THR A 91 -4.83 4.61 6.62
C THR A 91 -5.07 3.48 5.62
N THR A 92 -4.25 2.45 5.66
CA THR A 92 -4.56 1.20 4.97
C THR A 92 -5.65 0.46 5.74
N THR A 93 -6.83 0.36 5.14
CA THR A 93 -8.02 -0.24 5.74
C THR A 93 -8.65 -1.28 4.81
N SER A 94 -9.65 -2.01 5.31
CA SER A 94 -10.43 -2.93 4.48
C SER A 94 -11.30 -2.17 3.47
N VAL A 95 -11.65 -2.83 2.37
CA VAL A 95 -12.57 -2.30 1.37
C VAL A 95 -13.93 -1.98 1.99
N GLU A 96 -14.46 -2.92 2.78
CA GLU A 96 -15.74 -2.78 3.45
C GLU A 96 -15.74 -1.65 4.50
N GLY A 97 -14.64 -1.50 5.26
CA GLY A 97 -14.47 -0.38 6.20
C GLY A 97 -14.49 0.97 5.49
N ALA A 98 -13.77 1.10 4.37
CA ALA A 98 -13.77 2.32 3.56
C ALA A 98 -15.17 2.63 3.00
N LYS A 99 -15.90 1.64 2.46
CA LYS A 99 -17.28 1.80 1.97
C LYS A 99 -18.23 2.26 3.08
N LYS A 100 -18.22 1.56 4.22
CA LYS A 100 -19.07 1.88 5.38
C LYS A 100 -18.81 3.30 5.91
N ARG A 101 -17.55 3.69 6.08
CA ARG A 101 -17.19 5.04 6.52
C ARG A 101 -17.65 6.09 5.53
N THR A 102 -17.42 5.91 4.24
CA THR A 102 -17.88 6.84 3.20
C THR A 102 -19.39 7.07 3.29
N ALA A 103 -20.20 5.99 3.38
CA ALA A 103 -21.65 6.09 3.50
C ALA A 103 -22.08 6.73 4.83
N SER A 104 -21.50 6.30 5.96
CA SER A 104 -21.84 6.79 7.30
C SER A 104 -21.55 8.29 7.47
N TRP A 105 -20.42 8.77 6.96
CA TRP A 105 -20.06 10.18 7.05
C TRP A 105 -20.92 11.04 6.11
N LYS A 106 -21.23 10.55 4.91
CA LYS A 106 -22.15 11.20 3.98
C LYS A 106 -23.54 11.40 4.60
N SER A 107 -24.07 10.41 5.34
CA SER A 107 -25.35 10.53 6.04
C SER A 107 -25.37 11.59 7.15
N LYS A 108 -24.19 11.98 7.66
CA LYS A 108 -23.99 13.05 8.63
C LYS A 108 -23.66 14.40 7.98
N ASN A 109 -23.74 14.51 6.66
CA ASN A 109 -23.30 15.69 5.88
C ASN A 109 -21.84 16.07 6.09
N ILE A 110 -20.97 15.08 6.36
CA ILE A 110 -19.53 15.26 6.49
C ILE A 110 -18.84 14.57 5.32
N THR A 111 -17.94 15.28 4.66
CA THR A 111 -17.14 14.72 3.57
C THR A 111 -16.05 13.80 4.16
N TYR A 112 -16.07 12.54 3.76
CA TYR A 112 -15.00 11.57 4.05
C TYR A 112 -14.40 11.09 2.74
N LEU A 113 -13.08 11.18 2.61
CA LEU A 113 -12.31 10.75 1.46
C LEU A 113 -11.23 9.76 1.90
N HIS A 114 -11.36 8.51 1.50
CA HIS A 114 -10.29 7.51 1.70
C HIS A 114 -9.23 7.69 0.61
N ALA A 115 -8.01 8.00 1.03
CA ALA A 115 -6.88 8.34 0.17
C ALA A 115 -5.60 7.60 0.58
N PRO A 116 -5.57 6.24 0.48
CA PRO A 116 -4.42 5.43 0.85
C PRO A 116 -3.23 5.68 -0.07
N VAL A 117 -2.02 5.39 0.42
CA VAL A 117 -0.79 5.77 -0.27
C VAL A 117 0.21 4.61 -0.41
N PHE A 118 0.95 4.61 -1.50
CA PHE A 118 2.19 3.86 -1.68
C PHE A 118 3.37 4.81 -1.46
N MET A 119 3.73 4.98 -0.19
CA MET A 119 4.77 5.89 0.27
C MET A 119 5.54 5.30 1.44
N GLY A 120 6.85 5.47 1.42
CA GLY A 120 7.68 5.38 2.62
C GLY A 120 7.77 6.74 3.33
N PRO A 121 8.45 6.80 4.49
CA PRO A 121 8.63 8.04 5.25
C PRO A 121 9.24 9.19 4.44
N GLN A 122 10.24 8.89 3.60
CA GLN A 122 10.89 9.89 2.75
C GLN A 122 9.94 10.43 1.68
N ASN A 123 9.12 9.57 1.06
CA ASN A 123 8.12 10.01 0.08
C ASN A 123 7.11 10.99 0.71
N ALA A 124 6.65 10.71 1.95
CA ALA A 124 5.73 11.61 2.66
C ALA A 124 6.37 12.97 2.97
N LEU A 125 7.66 12.99 3.32
CA LEU A 125 8.42 14.22 3.59
C LEU A 125 8.63 15.06 2.33
N GLU A 126 8.90 14.41 1.20
CA GLU A 126 9.20 15.05 -0.09
C GLU A 126 7.96 15.26 -0.96
N SER A 127 6.79 14.78 -0.52
CA SER A 127 5.54 14.80 -1.30
C SER A 127 5.69 14.05 -2.64
N THR A 128 6.37 12.90 -2.61
CA THR A 128 6.55 11.99 -3.74
C THR A 128 5.74 10.70 -3.53
N GLY A 129 5.92 9.69 -4.41
CA GLY A 129 5.16 8.44 -4.33
C GLY A 129 3.75 8.56 -4.93
N VAL A 130 2.86 7.67 -4.52
CA VAL A 130 1.53 7.55 -5.13
C VAL A 130 0.44 7.60 -4.07
N MET A 131 -0.59 8.42 -4.31
CA MET A 131 -1.83 8.46 -3.53
C MET A 131 -2.97 7.97 -4.41
N LEU A 132 -3.86 7.16 -3.83
CA LEU A 132 -4.99 6.58 -4.54
C LEU A 132 -6.28 7.22 -4.03
N VAL A 133 -7.24 7.45 -4.92
CA VAL A 133 -8.60 7.90 -4.56
C VAL A 133 -9.63 7.16 -5.38
N SER A 134 -10.82 6.98 -4.82
CA SER A 134 -12.02 6.51 -5.52
C SER A 134 -13.27 6.95 -4.76
N GLY A 135 -14.41 7.01 -5.44
CA GLY A 135 -15.70 7.39 -4.86
C GLY A 135 -16.26 8.66 -5.49
N ASP A 136 -16.88 9.54 -4.71
CA ASP A 136 -17.58 10.72 -5.20
C ASP A 136 -16.65 11.64 -6.01
N GLN A 137 -16.85 11.69 -7.33
CA GLN A 137 -15.97 12.40 -8.26
C GLN A 137 -16.02 13.91 -8.08
N GLN A 138 -17.14 14.46 -7.60
CA GLN A 138 -17.25 15.90 -7.31
C GLN A 138 -16.39 16.26 -6.08
N VAL A 139 -16.39 15.39 -5.08
CA VAL A 139 -15.55 15.55 -3.89
C VAL A 139 -14.06 15.41 -4.28
N ILE A 140 -13.70 14.40 -5.07
CA ILE A 140 -12.33 14.20 -5.52
C ILE A 140 -11.83 15.42 -6.29
N ALA A 141 -12.57 15.89 -7.29
CA ALA A 141 -12.22 17.06 -8.09
C ALA A 141 -12.04 18.33 -7.23
N LYS A 142 -12.92 18.54 -6.24
CA LYS A 142 -12.83 19.66 -5.31
C LYS A 142 -11.51 19.69 -4.52
N TYR A 143 -11.00 18.53 -4.12
CA TYR A 143 -9.80 18.43 -3.28
C TYR A 143 -8.53 17.98 -4.03
N GLU A 144 -8.62 17.70 -5.33
CA GLU A 144 -7.54 17.18 -6.17
C GLU A 144 -6.26 18.00 -6.07
N SER A 145 -6.35 19.32 -6.27
CA SER A 145 -5.18 20.22 -6.22
C SER A 145 -4.48 20.20 -4.85
N MET A 146 -5.22 19.98 -3.78
CA MET A 146 -4.67 19.92 -2.44
C MET A 146 -4.00 18.56 -2.17
N LEU A 147 -4.64 17.45 -2.59
CA LEU A 147 -4.09 16.11 -2.46
C LEU A 147 -2.83 15.95 -3.32
N ALA A 148 -2.82 16.51 -4.53
CA ALA A 148 -1.68 16.49 -5.44
C ALA A 148 -0.43 17.16 -4.84
N LYS A 149 -0.57 18.12 -3.93
CA LYS A 149 0.56 18.73 -3.20
C LYS A 149 1.20 17.79 -2.17
N MET A 150 0.57 16.67 -1.87
CA MET A 150 1.03 15.70 -0.86
C MET A 150 1.66 14.45 -1.46
N THR A 151 1.69 14.34 -2.80
CA THR A 151 2.11 13.13 -3.52
C THR A 151 2.76 13.48 -4.84
N GLY A 152 3.62 12.58 -5.36
CA GLY A 152 4.16 12.71 -6.72
C GLY A 152 3.13 12.37 -7.79
N LYS A 153 2.20 11.45 -7.49
CA LYS A 153 1.11 11.05 -8.39
C LYS A 153 -0.17 10.77 -7.63
N LEU A 154 -1.25 11.46 -8.00
CA LEU A 154 -2.60 11.14 -7.55
C LEU A 154 -3.27 10.25 -8.60
N MET A 155 -3.73 9.07 -8.21
CA MET A 155 -4.42 8.12 -9.09
C MET A 155 -5.88 7.99 -8.68
N ASN A 156 -6.78 8.35 -9.60
CA ASN A 156 -8.23 8.23 -9.41
C ASN A 156 -8.74 6.95 -10.08
N TYR A 157 -9.38 6.08 -9.28
CA TYR A 157 -9.92 4.79 -9.72
C TYR A 157 -11.44 4.79 -9.96
N GLY A 158 -12.03 5.98 -10.16
CA GLY A 158 -13.44 6.14 -10.54
C GLY A 158 -14.37 6.25 -9.34
N ASP A 159 -15.65 6.06 -9.58
CA ASP A 159 -16.76 6.43 -8.70
C ASP A 159 -17.11 5.39 -7.61
N GLU A 160 -16.54 4.20 -7.69
CA GLU A 160 -16.80 3.14 -6.72
C GLU A 160 -16.05 3.39 -5.39
N ALA A 161 -16.79 3.69 -4.33
CA ALA A 161 -16.21 3.81 -2.99
C ALA A 161 -15.51 2.51 -2.57
N GLY A 162 -14.32 2.62 -1.94
CA GLY A 162 -13.53 1.48 -1.48
C GLY A 162 -12.62 0.86 -2.55
N LYS A 163 -12.75 1.21 -3.82
CA LYS A 163 -11.87 0.68 -4.88
C LYS A 163 -10.40 1.03 -4.65
N ALA A 164 -10.11 2.25 -4.21
CA ALA A 164 -8.76 2.65 -3.83
C ALA A 164 -8.19 1.78 -2.69
N ALA A 165 -9.01 1.36 -1.72
CA ALA A 165 -8.59 0.42 -0.68
C ALA A 165 -8.24 -0.95 -1.26
N GLY A 166 -9.06 -1.49 -2.17
CA GLY A 166 -8.79 -2.76 -2.85
C GLY A 166 -7.47 -2.73 -3.63
N ILE A 167 -7.26 -1.69 -4.43
CA ILE A 167 -6.00 -1.48 -5.17
C ILE A 167 -4.80 -1.36 -4.21
N LYS A 168 -4.97 -0.65 -3.08
CA LYS A 168 -3.92 -0.56 -2.06
C LYS A 168 -3.55 -1.93 -1.48
N LEU A 169 -4.54 -2.75 -1.16
CA LEU A 169 -4.31 -4.11 -0.64
C LEU A 169 -3.64 -5.01 -1.68
N SER A 170 -4.07 -4.95 -2.96
CA SER A 170 -3.45 -5.71 -4.05
C SER A 170 -1.98 -5.34 -4.25
N GLY A 171 -1.65 -4.05 -4.23
CA GLY A 171 -0.26 -3.60 -4.35
C GLY A 171 0.60 -3.99 -3.14
N ASN A 172 0.04 -3.94 -1.92
CA ASN A 172 0.75 -4.42 -0.73
C ASN A 172 0.97 -5.93 -0.75
N LEU A 173 0.01 -6.72 -1.24
CA LEU A 173 0.17 -8.17 -1.44
C LEU A 173 1.36 -8.44 -2.37
N PHE A 174 1.46 -7.73 -3.50
CA PHE A 174 2.58 -7.88 -4.42
C PHE A 174 3.92 -7.51 -3.76
N LEU A 175 3.96 -6.42 -2.98
CA LEU A 175 5.17 -6.01 -2.25
C LEU A 175 5.62 -7.06 -1.22
N LEU A 176 4.68 -7.67 -0.49
CA LEU A 176 4.97 -8.76 0.44
C LEU A 176 5.52 -9.99 -0.29
N SER A 177 4.91 -10.36 -1.42
CA SER A 177 5.35 -11.48 -2.26
C SER A 177 6.74 -11.26 -2.83
N LEU A 178 7.05 -10.04 -3.29
CA LEU A 178 8.38 -9.67 -3.76
C LEU A 178 9.43 -9.83 -2.66
N THR A 179 9.14 -9.35 -1.44
CA THR A 179 10.05 -9.47 -0.30
C THR A 179 10.27 -10.93 0.10
N ALA A 180 9.21 -11.73 0.12
CA ALA A 180 9.30 -13.16 0.39
C ALA A 180 10.11 -13.90 -0.69
N GLY A 181 9.96 -13.53 -1.96
CA GLY A 181 10.77 -14.06 -3.08
C GLY A 181 12.25 -13.74 -2.93
N LEU A 182 12.59 -12.52 -2.53
CA LEU A 182 13.99 -12.15 -2.24
C LEU A 182 14.55 -12.93 -1.06
N ALA A 183 13.74 -13.18 -0.03
CA ALA A 183 14.13 -14.00 1.11
C ALA A 183 14.42 -15.45 0.70
N ASP A 184 13.56 -16.04 -0.13
CA ASP A 184 13.80 -17.39 -0.69
C ASP A 184 15.05 -17.45 -1.56
N ALA A 185 15.28 -16.43 -2.41
CA ALA A 185 16.48 -16.32 -3.24
C ALA A 185 17.77 -16.28 -2.40
N LEU A 186 17.78 -15.47 -1.33
CA LEU A 186 18.90 -15.41 -0.38
C LEU A 186 19.09 -16.72 0.38
N ALA A 187 18.01 -17.38 0.79
CA ALA A 187 18.07 -18.66 1.46
C ALA A 187 18.67 -19.75 0.56
N LEU A 188 18.26 -19.79 -0.71
CA LEU A 188 18.81 -20.73 -1.70
C LEU A 188 20.27 -20.41 -2.03
N ALA A 189 20.63 -19.13 -2.19
CA ALA A 189 22.01 -18.70 -2.39
C ALA A 189 22.93 -19.18 -1.26
N LYS A 190 22.46 -19.03 -0.01
CA LYS A 190 23.19 -19.50 1.19
C LYS A 190 23.46 -21.02 1.15
N VAL A 191 22.50 -21.82 0.68
CA VAL A 191 22.65 -23.28 0.51
C VAL A 191 23.85 -23.60 -0.40
N HIS A 192 24.05 -22.79 -1.43
CA HIS A 192 25.12 -22.96 -2.41
C HIS A 192 26.42 -22.20 -2.05
N GLY A 193 26.53 -21.62 -0.84
CA GLY A 193 27.71 -20.87 -0.42
C GLY A 193 27.89 -19.52 -1.13
N ILE A 194 26.83 -19.02 -1.81
CA ILE A 194 26.83 -17.73 -2.51
C ILE A 194 26.60 -16.61 -1.49
N ALA A 195 27.45 -15.59 -1.51
CA ALA A 195 27.35 -14.47 -0.60
C ALA A 195 26.16 -13.55 -0.95
N PRO A 196 25.51 -12.91 0.05
CA PRO A 196 24.43 -11.94 -0.23
C PRO A 196 24.81 -10.81 -1.19
N SER A 197 26.08 -10.38 -1.17
CA SER A 197 26.60 -9.35 -2.09
C SER A 197 26.62 -9.81 -3.56
N GLU A 198 26.79 -11.10 -3.82
CA GLU A 198 26.74 -11.65 -5.17
C GLU A 198 25.29 -11.69 -5.69
N VAL A 199 24.33 -12.01 -4.81
CA VAL A 199 22.90 -11.90 -5.14
C VAL A 199 22.51 -10.45 -5.40
N GLN A 200 23.03 -9.51 -4.60
CA GLN A 200 22.83 -8.08 -4.84
C GLN A 200 23.38 -7.67 -6.21
N GLN A 201 24.62 -8.06 -6.53
CA GLN A 201 25.24 -7.78 -7.84
C GLN A 201 24.40 -8.30 -9.01
N LEU A 202 23.74 -9.47 -8.86
CA LEU A 202 22.82 -9.97 -9.87
C LEU A 202 21.66 -8.97 -10.10
N PHE A 203 21.00 -8.52 -9.03
CA PHE A 203 19.84 -7.63 -9.14
C PHE A 203 20.20 -6.19 -9.49
N ASP A 204 21.43 -5.74 -9.26
CA ASP A 204 21.96 -4.46 -9.74
C ASP A 204 22.09 -4.45 -11.28
N ASN A 205 22.33 -5.63 -11.89
CA ASN A 205 22.48 -5.78 -13.34
C ASN A 205 21.26 -6.36 -14.06
N TRP A 206 20.37 -7.03 -13.34
CA TRP A 206 19.15 -7.62 -13.87
C TRP A 206 17.97 -7.24 -12.97
N ASN A 207 17.09 -6.37 -13.47
CA ASN A 207 15.93 -5.88 -12.75
C ASN A 207 14.62 -6.53 -13.27
N PRO A 208 14.18 -7.66 -12.71
CA PRO A 208 12.93 -8.29 -13.10
C PRO A 208 11.70 -7.46 -12.74
N GLY A 209 11.82 -6.51 -11.80
CA GLY A 209 10.75 -5.57 -11.46
C GLY A 209 10.35 -4.66 -12.61
N ALA A 210 11.27 -4.32 -13.51
CA ALA A 210 10.97 -3.54 -14.72
C ALA A 210 10.03 -4.27 -15.67
N MET A 211 9.96 -5.60 -15.60
CA MET A 211 9.10 -6.44 -16.45
C MET A 211 7.67 -6.60 -15.90
N VAL A 212 7.38 -6.11 -14.72
CA VAL A 212 6.05 -6.29 -14.09
C VAL A 212 4.89 -5.84 -14.97
N PRO A 213 4.93 -4.64 -15.62
CA PRO A 213 3.84 -4.22 -16.51
C PRO A 213 3.64 -5.15 -17.71
N ALA A 214 4.74 -5.58 -18.35
CA ALA A 214 4.68 -6.49 -19.51
C ALA A 214 4.18 -7.89 -19.09
N ARG A 215 4.62 -8.38 -17.93
CA ARG A 215 4.16 -9.66 -17.39
C ARG A 215 2.68 -9.62 -17.02
N LEU A 216 2.22 -8.55 -16.39
CA LEU A 216 0.81 -8.37 -16.07
C LEU A 216 -0.04 -8.33 -17.35
N LYS A 217 0.41 -7.58 -18.38
CA LYS A 217 -0.25 -7.57 -19.70
C LYS A 217 -0.32 -8.98 -20.29
N ARG A 218 0.78 -9.76 -20.20
CA ARG A 218 0.79 -11.14 -20.68
C ARG A 218 -0.18 -12.05 -19.92
N ILE A 219 -0.34 -11.87 -18.62
CA ILE A 219 -1.33 -12.60 -17.82
C ILE A 219 -2.75 -12.27 -18.29
N VAL A 220 -3.06 -10.98 -18.51
CA VAL A 220 -4.43 -10.49 -18.81
C VAL A 220 -4.83 -10.78 -20.27
N ASP A 221 -3.93 -10.55 -21.23
CA ASP A 221 -4.28 -10.48 -22.64
C ASP A 221 -3.86 -11.73 -23.44
N ALA A 222 -2.98 -12.59 -22.90
CA ALA A 222 -2.29 -13.55 -23.75
C ALA A 222 -3.10 -14.81 -24.06
N PRO A 223 -2.99 -15.31 -25.30
CA PRO A 223 -3.11 -16.74 -25.55
C PRO A 223 -1.87 -17.40 -24.93
N TYR A 224 -2.06 -18.26 -23.91
CA TYR A 224 -0.96 -18.92 -23.21
C TYR A 224 -0.24 -19.99 -24.06
N ASN A 225 -0.63 -20.18 -25.32
CA ASN A 225 -0.07 -21.15 -26.25
C ASN A 225 1.18 -20.67 -27.03
N ASP A 226 1.64 -19.46 -26.79
CA ASP A 226 2.91 -18.92 -27.30
C ASP A 226 3.87 -18.65 -26.14
N PRO A 227 4.50 -19.69 -25.56
CA PRO A 227 5.26 -19.55 -24.33
C PRO A 227 6.59 -18.82 -24.56
N SER A 228 6.88 -17.86 -23.68
CA SER A 228 8.24 -17.34 -23.47
C SER A 228 9.06 -18.28 -22.57
N TRP A 229 8.36 -19.02 -21.71
CA TRP A 229 8.89 -20.05 -20.82
C TRP A 229 7.76 -21.04 -20.52
N GLU A 230 7.92 -22.30 -20.93
CA GLU A 230 6.92 -23.34 -20.73
C GLU A 230 6.72 -23.65 -19.25
N LEU A 231 5.47 -23.92 -18.85
CA LEU A 231 5.14 -24.25 -17.47
C LEU A 231 5.90 -25.48 -16.96
N ASN A 232 6.07 -26.53 -17.78
CA ASN A 232 6.86 -27.70 -17.43
C ASN A 232 8.32 -27.34 -17.09
N MET A 233 8.92 -26.42 -17.84
CA MET A 233 10.30 -25.98 -17.59
C MET A 233 10.41 -25.13 -16.34
N ALA A 234 9.47 -24.22 -16.11
CA ALA A 234 9.40 -23.45 -14.88
C ALA A 234 9.21 -24.35 -13.64
N ARG A 235 8.36 -25.39 -13.77
CA ARG A 235 8.14 -26.38 -12.70
C ARG A 235 9.39 -27.24 -12.42
N LYS A 236 10.14 -27.60 -13.46
CA LYS A 236 11.42 -28.30 -13.31
C LYS A 236 12.39 -27.44 -12.48
N ASP A 237 12.51 -26.15 -12.80
CA ASP A 237 13.41 -25.25 -12.07
C ASP A 237 12.97 -25.06 -10.61
N ALA A 238 11.66 -24.93 -10.34
CA ALA A 238 11.13 -24.94 -8.99
C ALA A 238 11.47 -26.25 -8.24
N GLY A 239 11.47 -27.40 -8.94
CA GLY A 239 11.90 -28.68 -8.40
C GLY A 239 13.36 -28.69 -7.96
N LEU A 240 14.27 -28.14 -8.77
CA LEU A 240 15.68 -28.01 -8.42
C LEU A 240 15.90 -27.12 -7.18
N MET A 241 15.18 -25.99 -7.09
CA MET A 241 15.22 -25.11 -5.93
C MET A 241 14.77 -25.82 -4.65
N LEU A 242 13.66 -26.57 -4.73
CA LEU A 242 13.11 -27.32 -3.61
C LEU A 242 14.03 -28.46 -3.17
N SER A 243 14.59 -29.22 -4.10
CA SER A 243 15.55 -30.30 -3.78
C SER A 243 16.76 -29.76 -3.04
N ALA A 244 17.41 -28.73 -3.58
CA ALA A 244 18.59 -28.14 -2.97
C ALA A 244 18.29 -27.60 -1.54
N ALA A 245 17.17 -26.92 -1.37
CA ALA A 245 16.77 -26.40 -0.07
C ALA A 245 16.47 -27.52 0.93
N ASN A 246 15.74 -28.56 0.52
CA ASN A 246 15.39 -29.70 1.35
C ASN A 246 16.61 -30.51 1.80
N GLU A 247 17.58 -30.77 0.89
CA GLU A 247 18.83 -31.45 1.18
C GLU A 247 19.66 -30.71 2.25
N ALA A 248 19.58 -29.38 2.23
CA ALA A 248 20.23 -28.51 3.23
C ALA A 248 19.38 -28.26 4.50
N GLY A 249 18.19 -28.82 4.62
CA GLY A 249 17.26 -28.58 5.72
C GLY A 249 16.69 -27.15 5.77
N VAL A 250 16.70 -26.43 4.65
CA VAL A 250 16.18 -25.06 4.51
C VAL A 250 14.74 -25.10 4.00
N LYS A 251 13.85 -24.30 4.60
CA LYS A 251 12.47 -24.16 4.14
C LYS A 251 12.32 -22.86 3.34
N LEU A 252 11.91 -22.99 2.08
CA LEU A 252 11.52 -21.86 1.24
C LEU A 252 10.07 -21.45 1.59
N THR A 253 9.76 -20.16 1.46
CA THR A 253 8.49 -19.59 1.89
C THR A 253 7.41 -19.66 0.81
N ILE A 254 7.73 -19.23 -0.41
CA ILE A 254 6.75 -19.10 -1.50
C ILE A 254 6.88 -20.16 -2.58
N VAL A 255 8.10 -20.66 -2.84
CA VAL A 255 8.35 -21.61 -3.93
C VAL A 255 7.51 -22.89 -3.79
N PRO A 256 7.28 -23.49 -2.58
CA PRO A 256 6.43 -24.68 -2.45
C PRO A 256 4.99 -24.44 -2.93
N ALA A 257 4.40 -23.30 -2.59
CA ALA A 257 3.03 -22.96 -3.00
C ALA A 257 2.94 -22.70 -4.52
N ILE A 258 3.95 -22.04 -5.09
CA ILE A 258 4.03 -21.82 -6.54
C ILE A 258 4.17 -23.15 -7.27
N ALA A 259 5.02 -24.05 -6.81
CA ALA A 259 5.22 -25.36 -7.40
C ALA A 259 3.92 -26.20 -7.38
N ALA A 260 3.18 -26.19 -6.26
CA ALA A 260 1.89 -26.86 -6.15
C ALA A 260 0.86 -26.29 -7.15
N LYS A 261 0.82 -24.97 -7.34
CA LYS A 261 -0.06 -24.33 -8.35
C LYS A 261 0.37 -24.68 -9.76
N MET A 262 1.66 -24.79 -10.04
CA MET A 262 2.18 -25.27 -11.33
C MET A 262 1.75 -26.72 -11.59
N ASP A 263 1.85 -27.63 -10.61
CA ASP A 263 1.42 -29.02 -10.72
C ASP A 263 -0.07 -29.14 -11.03
N GLU A 264 -0.91 -28.30 -10.40
CA GLU A 264 -2.34 -28.23 -10.69
C GLU A 264 -2.62 -27.89 -12.16
N PHE A 265 -1.93 -26.88 -12.71
CA PHE A 265 -2.14 -26.46 -14.10
C PHE A 265 -1.52 -27.42 -15.11
N ILE A 266 -0.43 -28.10 -14.77
CA ILE A 266 0.13 -29.18 -15.59
C ILE A 266 -0.90 -30.34 -15.69
N ALA A 267 -1.51 -30.72 -14.57
CA ALA A 267 -2.55 -31.76 -14.56
C ALA A 267 -3.80 -31.39 -15.39
N LYS A 268 -4.08 -30.08 -15.53
CA LYS A 268 -5.14 -29.53 -16.40
C LYS A 268 -4.73 -29.47 -17.89
N GLY A 269 -3.55 -29.98 -18.28
CA GLY A 269 -3.05 -30.00 -19.63
C GLY A 269 -2.31 -28.74 -20.10
N HIS A 270 -1.93 -27.85 -19.19
CA HIS A 270 -1.23 -26.59 -19.51
C HIS A 270 0.30 -26.70 -19.48
N GLY A 271 0.88 -27.91 -19.43
CA GLY A 271 2.33 -28.11 -19.30
C GLY A 271 3.19 -27.36 -20.34
N ASN A 272 2.70 -27.28 -21.59
CA ASN A 272 3.37 -26.60 -22.69
C ASN A 272 2.89 -25.15 -22.90
N SER A 273 1.99 -24.64 -22.03
CA SER A 273 1.58 -23.24 -22.03
C SER A 273 2.65 -22.36 -21.40
N ASP A 274 2.58 -21.06 -21.65
CA ASP A 274 3.41 -20.10 -20.90
C ASP A 274 3.15 -20.23 -19.40
N TRP A 275 4.19 -20.22 -18.61
CA TRP A 275 4.11 -20.43 -17.16
C TRP A 275 3.21 -19.43 -16.42
N VAL A 276 2.94 -18.25 -16.97
CA VAL A 276 2.00 -17.27 -16.38
C VAL A 276 0.56 -17.77 -16.40
N VAL A 277 0.27 -18.89 -17.08
CA VAL A 277 -1.05 -19.55 -17.10
C VAL A 277 -1.57 -19.90 -15.70
N ILE A 278 -0.68 -20.06 -14.72
CA ILE A 278 -1.07 -20.27 -13.31
C ILE A 278 -1.95 -19.16 -12.74
N ALA A 279 -1.94 -17.98 -13.36
CA ALA A 279 -2.78 -16.84 -12.96
C ALA A 279 -4.14 -16.79 -13.69
N LYS A 280 -4.42 -17.70 -14.63
CA LYS A 280 -5.63 -17.69 -15.47
C LYS A 280 -6.94 -17.65 -14.68
N GLU A 281 -7.00 -18.35 -13.55
CA GLU A 281 -8.19 -18.40 -12.69
C GLU A 281 -8.33 -17.17 -11.77
N SER A 282 -7.40 -16.22 -11.84
CA SER A 282 -7.44 -14.97 -11.09
C SER A 282 -8.01 -13.80 -11.91
N LEU A 283 -8.40 -14.04 -13.15
CA LEU A 283 -9.05 -13.10 -14.06
C LEU A 283 -10.57 -13.28 -14.03
#